data_8b4f7c92b1d32444bda97c2d9172ac89
#
_entry.id   8b4f7c92b1d32444bda97c2d9172ac89
#
_cell.length_a   1.000
_cell.length_b   1.000
_cell.length_c   1.000
_cell.angle_alpha   90.00
_cell.angle_beta   90.00
_cell.angle_gamma   90.00
#
_symmetry.space_group_name_H-M   'P 1'
#
loop_
_entity.id
_entity.type
_entity.pdbx_description
1 polymer ?
#
loop_
_entity_poly.entity_id
_entity_poly.type
_entity_poly.pdbx_seq_one_letter_code
_entity_poly.pdbx_strand_id
1 'polypeptide(L)'
;MIYGGGAGGPAGTIWLDQFTTSNENVSDTIAPTVRLSVSGTQLTAAVSDNVDRTIPQANVSLTYDGATLNFTWNEASGTLTATLPAADSGYHRVSVTACDASGNLARASADIKPAGTRTSPFGDMAGHWAEPYATYLYDTGVSKGTGVEIPVYQPEKNITRAEFFAMVARWMDLDLTQYANVE
;
A
#
# COMPACT_ATOMS: atom_id res chain seq x y z
N MET A 1 20.78 -21.46 32.24
CA MET A 1 21.91 -21.84 33.09
C MET A 1 22.04 -23.37 33.06
N ILE A 2 23.10 -23.91 32.44
CA ILE A 2 23.31 -25.36 32.33
C ILE A 2 24.05 -25.77 33.61
N TYR A 3 23.36 -26.45 34.49
CA TYR A 3 24.04 -27.12 35.65
C TYR A 3 24.54 -28.47 35.19
N GLY A 4 25.84 -28.62 35.12
CA GLY A 4 26.48 -29.91 35.00
C GLY A 4 26.24 -30.73 36.27
N GLY A 5 25.58 -31.88 36.13
CA GLY A 5 25.33 -32.81 37.24
C GLY A 5 26.63 -33.34 37.83
N GLY A 6 26.65 -33.47 39.14
CA GLY A 6 27.76 -34.04 39.88
C GLY A 6 28.07 -35.46 39.45
N ALA A 7 29.33 -35.88 39.71
CA ALA A 7 29.86 -37.18 39.39
C ALA A 7 29.01 -38.32 40.02
N GLY A 8 28.35 -39.13 39.17
CA GLY A 8 27.60 -40.29 39.60
C GLY A 8 26.38 -40.69 38.82
N GLY A 9 25.91 -39.87 37.84
CA GLY A 9 24.82 -40.26 36.95
C GLY A 9 25.31 -41.09 35.76
N PRO A 10 24.47 -41.96 35.17
CA PRO A 10 24.86 -42.71 33.98
C PRO A 10 25.25 -41.73 32.88
N ALA A 11 26.37 -42.00 32.25
CA ALA A 11 26.93 -41.17 31.19
C ALA A 11 25.90 -40.99 30.07
N GLY A 12 25.50 -39.74 29.80
CA GLY A 12 24.61 -39.40 28.69
C GLY A 12 23.21 -38.96 29.06
N THR A 13 22.84 -38.86 30.34
CA THR A 13 21.49 -38.32 30.70
C THR A 13 21.56 -36.80 30.85
N ILE A 14 21.03 -36.09 29.89
CA ILE A 14 20.78 -34.64 29.99
C ILE A 14 19.37 -34.46 30.51
N TRP A 15 19.22 -33.99 31.76
CA TRP A 15 17.96 -33.55 32.29
C TRP A 15 17.74 -32.10 31.82
N LEU A 16 16.82 -31.91 30.88
CA LEU A 16 16.32 -30.58 30.52
C LEU A 16 15.22 -30.26 31.50
N ASP A 17 15.57 -29.66 32.63
CA ASP A 17 14.61 -29.16 33.59
C ASP A 17 14.15 -27.79 33.11
N GLN A 18 12.85 -27.68 32.85
CA GLN A 18 12.13 -26.49 32.43
C GLN A 18 12.56 -25.90 31.05
N PHE A 19 12.14 -26.51 29.96
CA PHE A 19 11.76 -25.74 28.81
C PHE A 19 10.47 -25.00 29.18
N THR A 20 10.58 -23.85 29.81
CA THR A 20 9.56 -22.83 29.66
C THR A 20 9.72 -22.31 28.24
N THR A 21 8.95 -22.85 27.32
CA THR A 21 8.50 -22.01 26.19
C THR A 21 7.75 -20.88 26.87
N SER A 22 8.44 -19.76 27.14
CA SER A 22 7.73 -18.51 27.34
C SER A 22 6.93 -18.33 26.08
N ASN A 23 5.63 -18.50 26.18
CA ASN A 23 4.69 -18.04 25.18
C ASN A 23 4.65 -16.53 25.35
N GLU A 24 5.84 -15.89 25.30
CA GLU A 24 5.94 -14.48 25.03
C GLU A 24 5.40 -14.37 23.62
N ASN A 25 4.18 -13.90 23.56
CA ASN A 25 3.55 -13.45 22.35
C ASN A 25 4.47 -12.34 21.84
N VAL A 26 5.50 -12.72 21.09
CA VAL A 26 6.35 -11.75 20.40
C VAL A 26 5.40 -11.12 19.42
N SER A 27 4.90 -9.93 19.80
CA SER A 27 4.01 -9.15 18.94
C SER A 27 4.73 -8.96 17.61
N ASP A 28 4.19 -9.54 16.56
CA ASP A 28 4.70 -9.27 15.23
C ASP A 28 4.52 -7.79 14.91
N THR A 29 5.60 -7.12 14.58
CA THR A 29 5.65 -5.70 14.25
C THR A 29 6.10 -5.46 12.81
N ILE A 30 6.26 -6.54 12.04
CA ILE A 30 6.75 -6.47 10.66
C ILE A 30 5.55 -6.63 9.72
N ALA A 31 5.30 -5.61 8.92
CA ALA A 31 4.22 -5.64 7.94
C ALA A 31 4.49 -6.66 6.82
N PRO A 32 3.44 -7.20 6.20
CA PRO A 32 3.56 -8.07 5.04
C PRO A 32 4.36 -7.43 3.91
N THR A 33 4.94 -8.24 3.06
CA THR A 33 5.55 -7.79 1.80
C THR A 33 4.54 -7.94 0.68
N VAL A 34 4.26 -6.86 -0.03
CA VAL A 34 3.40 -6.85 -1.23
C VAL A 34 4.24 -6.53 -2.46
N ARG A 35 4.25 -7.42 -3.44
CA ARG A 35 4.93 -7.24 -4.73
C ARG A 35 3.90 -7.21 -5.83
N LEU A 36 3.77 -6.05 -6.49
CA LEU A 36 2.78 -5.77 -7.52
C LEU A 36 3.41 -5.77 -8.90
N SER A 37 2.75 -6.39 -9.88
CA SER A 37 3.12 -6.36 -11.29
C SER A 37 1.87 -6.13 -12.14
N VAL A 38 1.99 -5.25 -13.13
CA VAL A 38 0.94 -4.97 -14.11
C VAL A 38 1.49 -5.18 -15.51
N SER A 39 0.76 -5.93 -16.34
CA SER A 39 1.09 -6.18 -17.74
C SER A 39 -0.17 -6.05 -18.58
N GLY A 40 -0.28 -4.97 -19.36
CA GLY A 40 -1.51 -4.61 -20.04
C GLY A 40 -2.65 -4.41 -19.02
N THR A 41 -3.73 -5.15 -19.15
CA THR A 41 -4.85 -5.14 -18.21
C THR A 41 -4.74 -6.21 -17.11
N GLN A 42 -3.69 -7.02 -17.12
CA GLN A 42 -3.51 -8.06 -16.11
C GLN A 42 -2.69 -7.53 -14.93
N LEU A 43 -3.27 -7.64 -13.74
CA LEU A 43 -2.61 -7.35 -12.48
C LEU A 43 -2.35 -8.65 -11.72
N THR A 44 -1.13 -8.77 -11.20
CA THR A 44 -0.75 -9.84 -10.28
C THR A 44 -0.03 -9.23 -9.09
N ALA A 45 -0.39 -9.64 -7.89
CA ALA A 45 0.35 -9.30 -6.69
C ALA A 45 0.69 -10.54 -5.88
N ALA A 46 1.92 -10.60 -5.37
CA ALA A 46 2.35 -11.60 -4.40
C ALA A 46 2.42 -10.95 -3.03
N VAL A 47 1.77 -11.57 -2.06
CA VAL A 47 1.76 -11.14 -0.66
C VAL A 47 2.36 -12.25 0.19
N SER A 48 3.31 -11.90 1.04
CA SER A 48 3.94 -12.83 1.97
C SER A 48 4.25 -12.12 3.28
N ASP A 49 4.25 -12.89 4.34
CA ASP A 49 4.58 -12.40 5.67
C ASP A 49 5.66 -13.27 6.32
N ASN A 50 6.34 -12.73 7.34
CA ASN A 50 7.43 -13.42 8.04
C ASN A 50 6.93 -14.39 9.12
N VAL A 51 5.72 -14.15 9.66
CA VAL A 51 5.09 -14.94 10.72
C VAL A 51 3.86 -15.66 10.22
N ASP A 52 2.98 -14.91 9.51
CA ASP A 52 1.73 -15.44 9.00
C ASP A 52 1.95 -16.22 7.70
N ARG A 53 1.73 -17.52 7.75
CA ARG A 53 1.88 -18.40 6.56
C ARG A 53 0.86 -18.09 5.48
N THR A 54 -0.32 -17.62 5.88
CA THR A 54 -1.41 -17.24 4.98
C THR A 54 -2.06 -15.97 5.48
N ILE A 55 -2.47 -15.10 4.55
CA ILE A 55 -3.25 -13.89 4.85
C ILE A 55 -4.67 -14.12 4.32
N PRO A 56 -5.70 -14.02 5.18
CA PRO A 56 -7.09 -14.20 4.75
C PRO A 56 -7.50 -13.16 3.70
N GLN A 57 -8.39 -13.54 2.77
CA GLN A 57 -8.90 -12.63 1.73
C GLN A 57 -9.50 -11.33 2.32
N ALA A 58 -10.13 -11.41 3.48
CA ALA A 58 -10.72 -10.24 4.15
C ALA A 58 -9.68 -9.17 4.53
N ASN A 59 -8.42 -9.57 4.65
CA ASN A 59 -7.29 -8.70 4.99
C ASN A 59 -6.54 -8.19 3.75
N VAL A 60 -7.03 -8.48 2.55
CA VAL A 60 -6.44 -8.04 1.28
C VAL A 60 -7.45 -7.16 0.55
N SER A 61 -7.00 -6.05 0.01
CA SER A 61 -7.84 -5.15 -0.78
C SER A 61 -7.12 -4.69 -2.05
N LEU A 62 -7.91 -4.41 -3.08
CA LEU A 62 -7.47 -3.85 -4.34
C LEU A 62 -8.32 -2.64 -4.66
N THR A 63 -7.67 -1.53 -4.98
CA THR A 63 -8.35 -0.32 -5.44
C THR A 63 -7.80 0.15 -6.78
N TYR A 64 -8.65 0.77 -7.57
CA TYR A 64 -8.33 1.46 -8.81
C TYR A 64 -8.89 2.88 -8.70
N ASP A 65 -8.03 3.88 -8.70
CA ASP A 65 -8.36 5.29 -8.42
C ASP A 65 -9.14 5.49 -7.11
N GLY A 66 -8.77 4.72 -6.08
CA GLY A 66 -9.43 4.73 -4.78
C GLY A 66 -10.75 3.94 -4.72
N ALA A 67 -11.32 3.51 -5.84
CA ALA A 67 -12.50 2.66 -5.87
C ALA A 67 -12.12 1.18 -5.74
N THR A 68 -12.88 0.43 -4.95
CA THR A 68 -12.66 -1.01 -4.79
C THR A 68 -12.83 -1.74 -6.11
N LEU A 69 -11.86 -2.58 -6.47
CA LEU A 69 -11.89 -3.45 -7.64
C LEU A 69 -11.97 -4.91 -7.21
N ASN A 70 -12.77 -5.70 -7.94
CA ASN A 70 -12.86 -7.14 -7.71
C ASN A 70 -11.56 -7.85 -8.12
N PHE A 71 -11.19 -8.87 -7.33
CA PHE A 71 -10.00 -9.67 -7.57
C PHE A 71 -10.23 -11.13 -7.18
N THR A 72 -9.36 -12.01 -7.67
CA THR A 72 -9.25 -13.39 -7.22
C THR A 72 -8.08 -13.51 -6.26
N TRP A 73 -8.28 -14.13 -5.13
CA TRP A 73 -7.27 -14.37 -4.12
C TRP A 73 -7.00 -15.86 -3.93
N ASN A 74 -5.76 -16.25 -4.02
CA ASN A 74 -5.31 -17.59 -3.66
C ASN A 74 -4.55 -17.51 -2.33
N GLU A 75 -5.22 -17.83 -1.24
CA GLU A 75 -4.69 -17.72 0.11
C GLU A 75 -3.46 -18.64 0.33
N ALA A 76 -3.48 -19.84 -0.25
CA ALA A 76 -2.40 -20.80 -0.08
C ALA A 76 -1.07 -20.34 -0.72
N SER A 77 -1.13 -19.61 -1.83
CA SER A 77 0.04 -19.07 -2.51
C SER A 77 0.29 -17.59 -2.22
N GLY A 78 -0.61 -16.90 -1.50
CA GLY A 78 -0.54 -15.47 -1.29
C GLY A 78 -0.62 -14.66 -2.59
N THR A 79 -1.38 -15.13 -3.58
CA THR A 79 -1.41 -14.51 -4.90
C THR A 79 -2.77 -13.87 -5.19
N LEU A 80 -2.75 -12.58 -5.51
CA LEU A 80 -3.89 -11.82 -6.01
C LEU A 80 -3.77 -11.69 -7.53
N THR A 81 -4.88 -11.90 -8.24
CA THR A 81 -4.99 -11.61 -9.68
C THR A 81 -6.25 -10.81 -9.96
N ALA A 82 -6.16 -9.86 -10.87
CA ALA A 82 -7.29 -9.06 -11.31
C ALA A 82 -7.13 -8.61 -12.77
N THR A 83 -8.25 -8.28 -13.39
CA THR A 83 -8.29 -7.61 -14.69
C THR A 83 -8.61 -6.16 -14.45
N LEU A 84 -7.70 -5.28 -14.84
CA LEU A 84 -7.87 -3.84 -14.77
C LEU A 84 -8.74 -3.32 -15.92
N PRO A 85 -9.44 -2.20 -15.75
CA PRO A 85 -10.01 -1.47 -16.88
C PRO A 85 -8.97 -1.19 -17.96
N ALA A 86 -9.40 -1.12 -19.21
CA ALA A 86 -8.52 -0.71 -20.30
C ALA A 86 -8.06 0.74 -20.05
N ALA A 87 -6.78 1.01 -20.32
CA ALA A 87 -6.24 2.36 -20.21
C ALA A 87 -6.99 3.31 -21.14
N ASP A 88 -7.40 4.44 -20.62
CA ASP A 88 -8.02 5.55 -21.35
C ASP A 88 -7.03 6.71 -21.57
N SER A 89 -7.50 7.94 -21.66
CA SER A 89 -6.66 9.12 -21.83
C SER A 89 -6.08 9.67 -20.53
N GLY A 90 -6.41 9.11 -19.36
CA GLY A 90 -5.97 9.56 -18.05
C GLY A 90 -4.85 8.70 -17.46
N TYR A 91 -4.22 9.20 -16.41
CA TYR A 91 -3.39 8.40 -15.51
C TYR A 91 -4.31 7.76 -14.46
N HIS A 92 -4.05 6.50 -14.17
CA HIS A 92 -4.77 5.77 -13.13
C HIS A 92 -3.79 5.19 -12.13
N ARG A 93 -4.25 4.98 -10.91
CA ARG A 93 -3.48 4.32 -9.87
C ARG A 93 -4.19 3.07 -9.39
N VAL A 94 -3.47 1.98 -9.37
CA VAL A 94 -3.91 0.75 -8.73
C VAL A 94 -3.10 0.53 -7.45
N SER A 95 -3.78 0.11 -6.36
CA SER A 95 -3.14 -0.15 -5.08
C SER A 95 -3.62 -1.47 -4.50
N VAL A 96 -2.69 -2.28 -4.03
CA VAL A 96 -2.96 -3.50 -3.26
C VAL A 96 -2.53 -3.24 -1.83
N THR A 97 -3.41 -3.52 -0.88
CA THR A 97 -3.13 -3.41 0.55
C THR A 97 -3.33 -4.78 1.19
N ALA A 98 -2.44 -5.15 2.10
CA ALA A 98 -2.54 -6.37 2.89
C ALA A 98 -2.26 -6.07 4.36
N CYS A 99 -3.01 -6.72 5.25
CA CYS A 99 -2.89 -6.61 6.69
C CYS A 99 -2.64 -8.02 7.28
N ASP A 100 -1.65 -8.17 8.15
CA ASP A 100 -1.39 -9.42 8.86
C ASP A 100 -2.35 -9.63 10.05
N ALA A 101 -2.19 -10.73 10.77
CA ALA A 101 -3.00 -11.03 11.95
C ALA A 101 -2.69 -10.11 13.14
N SER A 102 -1.52 -9.47 13.16
CA SER A 102 -1.10 -8.52 14.20
C SER A 102 -1.53 -7.09 13.93
N GLY A 103 -2.12 -6.81 12.76
CA GLY A 103 -2.61 -5.50 12.36
C GLY A 103 -1.57 -4.65 11.61
N ASN A 104 -0.39 -5.20 11.26
CA ASN A 104 0.57 -4.46 10.46
C ASN A 104 0.12 -4.41 9.00
N LEU A 105 0.20 -3.23 8.41
CA LEU A 105 -0.36 -2.97 7.09
C LEU A 105 0.74 -2.65 6.08
N ALA A 106 0.67 -3.30 4.92
CA ALA A 106 1.52 -3.03 3.78
C ALA A 106 0.70 -2.61 2.56
N ARG A 107 1.28 -1.75 1.73
CA ARG A 107 0.69 -1.31 0.47
C ARG A 107 1.73 -1.32 -0.64
N ALA A 108 1.31 -1.73 -1.84
CA ALA A 108 2.04 -1.50 -3.07
C ALA A 108 1.12 -0.85 -4.10
N SER A 109 1.65 0.11 -4.85
CA SER A 109 0.88 0.82 -5.88
C SER A 109 1.63 0.82 -7.21
N ALA A 110 0.88 0.86 -8.30
CA ALA A 110 1.41 1.04 -9.65
C ALA A 110 0.56 2.06 -10.41
N ASP A 111 1.21 2.85 -11.27
CA ASP A 111 0.53 3.82 -12.10
C ASP A 111 0.32 3.25 -13.51
N ILE A 112 -0.90 3.37 -14.00
CA ILE A 112 -1.30 3.03 -15.36
C ILE A 112 -1.20 4.31 -16.18
N LYS A 113 -0.37 4.27 -17.23
CA LYS A 113 -0.20 5.42 -18.12
C LYS A 113 -1.35 5.54 -19.11
N PRO A 114 -1.65 6.78 -19.57
CA PRO A 114 -2.64 7.01 -20.62
C PRO A 114 -2.38 6.19 -21.87
N ALA A 115 -3.43 5.77 -22.54
CA ALA A 115 -3.34 5.09 -23.84
C ALA A 115 -2.92 6.01 -25.00
N GLY A 116 -2.79 7.31 -24.76
CA GLY A 116 -2.41 8.33 -25.76
C GLY A 116 -1.86 9.58 -25.10
N THR A 117 -1.85 10.69 -25.88
CA THR A 117 -1.43 12.00 -25.36
C THR A 117 -2.52 12.54 -24.43
N ARG A 118 -2.15 12.81 -23.18
CA ARG A 118 -3.03 13.43 -22.19
C ARG A 118 -2.82 14.94 -22.19
N THR A 119 -3.88 15.69 -22.43
CA THR A 119 -3.87 17.15 -22.30
C THR A 119 -4.16 17.54 -20.86
N SER A 120 -3.45 18.53 -20.34
CA SER A 120 -3.67 19.04 -19.00
C SER A 120 -5.10 19.54 -18.81
N PRO A 121 -5.78 19.22 -17.69
CA PRO A 121 -7.05 19.80 -17.35
C PRO A 121 -6.94 21.27 -16.89
N PHE A 122 -5.74 21.73 -16.58
CA PHE A 122 -5.48 23.07 -16.05
C PHE A 122 -5.29 24.09 -17.17
N GLY A 123 -6.04 25.18 -17.11
CA GLY A 123 -5.99 26.20 -18.13
C GLY A 123 -4.69 27.03 -18.17
N ASP A 124 -3.90 27.00 -17.08
CA ASP A 124 -2.67 27.76 -16.90
C ASP A 124 -1.40 26.92 -17.03
N MET A 125 -1.52 25.64 -17.41
CA MET A 125 -0.36 24.74 -17.49
C MET A 125 0.16 24.47 -18.90
N ALA A 126 -0.54 24.93 -19.93
CA ALA A 126 -0.18 24.65 -21.32
C ALA A 126 1.25 25.10 -21.65
N GLY A 127 2.11 24.16 -22.00
CA GLY A 127 3.51 24.39 -22.31
C GLY A 127 4.42 24.66 -21.10
N HIS A 128 3.90 24.57 -19.89
CA HIS A 128 4.71 24.67 -18.67
C HIS A 128 5.46 23.35 -18.43
N TRP A 129 6.72 23.40 -17.98
CA TRP A 129 7.55 22.21 -17.76
C TRP A 129 6.93 21.22 -16.78
N ALA A 130 6.15 21.70 -15.82
CA ALA A 130 5.47 20.88 -14.81
C ALA A 130 4.10 20.34 -15.27
N GLU A 131 3.65 20.66 -16.49
CA GLU A 131 2.33 20.21 -17.01
C GLU A 131 2.11 18.71 -16.87
N PRO A 132 3.04 17.80 -17.24
CA PRO A 132 2.84 16.36 -17.11
C PRO A 132 2.63 15.93 -15.66
N TYR A 133 3.36 16.55 -14.74
CA TYR A 133 3.25 16.22 -13.30
C TYR A 133 1.96 16.72 -12.69
N ALA A 134 1.54 17.94 -13.03
CA ALA A 134 0.28 18.50 -12.58
C ALA A 134 -0.91 17.70 -13.11
N THR A 135 -0.84 17.28 -14.38
CA THR A 135 -1.85 16.41 -15.00
C THR A 135 -1.94 15.06 -14.28
N TYR A 136 -0.81 14.44 -13.98
CA TYR A 136 -0.74 13.21 -13.20
C TYR A 136 -1.38 13.38 -11.80
N LEU A 137 -1.05 14.45 -11.08
CA LEU A 137 -1.61 14.73 -9.76
C LEU A 137 -3.12 14.95 -9.80
N TYR A 138 -3.63 15.52 -10.89
CA TYR A 138 -5.06 15.68 -11.09
C TYR A 138 -5.76 14.36 -11.36
N ASP A 139 -5.27 13.58 -12.32
CA ASP A 139 -5.87 12.30 -12.73
C ASP A 139 -5.87 11.30 -11.58
N THR A 140 -4.81 11.29 -10.75
CA THR A 140 -4.72 10.44 -9.55
C THR A 140 -5.43 10.99 -8.31
N GLY A 141 -6.11 12.14 -8.43
CA GLY A 141 -6.89 12.73 -7.34
C GLY A 141 -6.09 13.41 -6.24
N VAL A 142 -4.76 13.50 -6.39
CA VAL A 142 -3.86 14.11 -5.39
C VAL A 142 -4.05 15.62 -5.32
N SER A 143 -4.17 16.29 -6.48
CA SER A 143 -4.44 17.73 -6.57
C SER A 143 -5.46 18.01 -7.64
N LYS A 144 -6.53 18.72 -7.29
CA LYS A 144 -7.59 19.10 -8.23
C LYS A 144 -7.45 20.55 -8.73
N GLY A 145 -6.41 21.26 -8.27
CA GLY A 145 -6.26 22.70 -8.54
C GLY A 145 -7.32 23.54 -7.85
N THR A 146 -7.47 24.76 -8.30
CA THR A 146 -8.49 25.73 -7.86
C THR A 146 -9.31 26.20 -9.07
N GLY A 147 -10.46 26.82 -8.83
CA GLY A 147 -11.36 27.26 -9.90
C GLY A 147 -12.61 26.38 -10.01
N VAL A 148 -13.68 26.95 -10.56
CA VAL A 148 -15.03 26.34 -10.57
C VAL A 148 -15.35 25.75 -11.94
N GLU A 149 -14.99 26.44 -13.03
CA GLU A 149 -15.33 26.01 -14.41
C GLU A 149 -14.10 25.35 -15.08
N ILE A 150 -12.96 26.03 -15.04
CA ILE A 150 -11.68 25.50 -15.54
C ILE A 150 -10.72 25.50 -14.37
N PRO A 151 -10.23 24.34 -13.94
CA PRO A 151 -9.25 24.30 -12.87
C PRO A 151 -7.95 25.00 -13.29
N VAL A 152 -7.31 25.68 -12.35
CA VAL A 152 -5.98 26.27 -12.49
C VAL A 152 -5.05 25.68 -11.46
N TYR A 153 -3.81 25.43 -11.85
CA TYR A 153 -2.79 24.84 -10.98
C TYR A 153 -2.01 25.88 -10.19
N GLN A 154 -1.80 27.05 -10.78
CA GLN A 154 -1.02 28.18 -10.25
C GLN A 154 0.43 27.79 -9.97
N PRO A 155 1.22 27.37 -10.99
CA PRO A 155 2.52 26.73 -10.79
C PRO A 155 3.55 27.63 -10.08
N GLU A 156 3.43 28.95 -10.19
CA GLU A 156 4.34 29.90 -9.56
C GLU A 156 3.90 30.33 -8.13
N LYS A 157 2.73 29.86 -7.69
CA LYS A 157 2.25 30.17 -6.35
C LYS A 157 2.84 29.24 -5.30
N ASN A 158 3.29 29.84 -4.20
CA ASN A 158 3.71 29.03 -3.04
C ASN A 158 2.52 28.29 -2.45
N ILE A 159 2.68 27.01 -2.20
CA ILE A 159 1.69 26.20 -1.47
C ILE A 159 1.87 26.40 0.02
N THR A 160 0.78 26.31 0.77
CA THR A 160 0.82 26.29 2.23
C THR A 160 1.24 24.89 2.73
N ARG A 161 1.69 24.82 3.98
CA ARG A 161 2.00 23.54 4.62
C ARG A 161 0.78 22.62 4.69
N ALA A 162 -0.41 23.18 4.94
CA ALA A 162 -1.67 22.41 4.96
C ALA A 162 -2.00 21.82 3.60
N GLU A 163 -1.88 22.58 2.52
CA GLU A 163 -2.09 22.07 1.15
C GLU A 163 -1.10 20.96 0.81
N PHE A 164 0.20 21.13 1.17
CA PHE A 164 1.21 20.11 0.94
C PHE A 164 0.87 18.80 1.69
N PHE A 165 0.56 18.88 2.98
CA PHE A 165 0.20 17.68 3.75
C PHE A 165 -1.09 17.03 3.28
N ALA A 166 -2.07 17.81 2.81
CA ALA A 166 -3.28 17.27 2.20
C ALA A 166 -2.98 16.48 0.91
N MET A 167 -2.04 16.98 0.10
CA MET A 167 -1.58 16.27 -1.10
C MET A 167 -0.85 14.98 -0.73
N VAL A 168 0.03 15.01 0.27
CA VAL A 168 0.75 13.82 0.74
C VAL A 168 -0.23 12.77 1.27
N ALA A 169 -1.21 13.17 2.08
CA ALA A 169 -2.21 12.26 2.61
C ALA A 169 -3.03 11.57 1.50
N ARG A 170 -3.44 12.32 0.49
CA ARG A 170 -4.14 11.76 -0.68
C ARG A 170 -3.23 10.85 -1.51
N TRP A 171 -1.98 11.25 -1.71
CA TRP A 171 -1.00 10.41 -2.43
C TRP A 171 -0.72 9.10 -1.71
N MET A 172 -0.66 9.13 -0.38
CA MET A 172 -0.52 7.95 0.48
C MET A 172 -1.84 7.21 0.68
N ASP A 173 -2.97 7.77 0.20
CA ASP A 173 -4.32 7.22 0.33
C ASP A 173 -4.67 6.92 1.81
N LEU A 174 -4.35 7.88 2.67
CA LEU A 174 -4.62 7.75 4.11
C LEU A 174 -6.11 7.94 4.37
N ASP A 175 -6.69 7.02 5.14
CA ASP A 175 -8.03 7.22 5.67
C ASP A 175 -8.00 8.24 6.82
N LEU A 176 -8.38 9.48 6.50
CA LEU A 176 -8.43 10.57 7.47
C LEU A 176 -9.74 10.61 8.26
N THR A 177 -10.71 9.74 7.97
CA THR A 177 -12.01 9.74 8.66
C THR A 177 -11.86 9.39 10.16
N GLN A 178 -10.85 8.58 10.48
CA GLN A 178 -10.53 8.20 11.88
C GLN A 178 -10.01 9.39 12.72
N TYR A 179 -9.57 10.47 12.08
CA TYR A 179 -8.97 11.63 12.75
C TYR A 179 -9.85 12.88 12.70
N ALA A 180 -11.08 12.79 12.18
CA ALA A 180 -11.97 13.92 11.96
C ALA A 180 -12.44 14.62 13.23
N ASN A 181 -12.21 14.05 14.42
CA ASN A 181 -12.68 14.55 15.71
C ASN A 181 -11.57 14.68 16.77
N VAL A 182 -10.32 14.85 16.36
CA VAL A 182 -9.23 15.16 17.30
C VAL A 182 -9.15 16.69 17.41
N GLU A 183 -9.91 17.26 18.35
CA GLU A 183 -9.76 18.63 18.82
C GLU A 183 -8.67 18.73 19.88
#